data_03bf6b08ed7d35817f0d9b7e17334d38
#
_entry.id   03bf6b08ed7d35817f0d9b7e17334d38
#
_cell.length_a   1.000
_cell.length_b   1.000
_cell.length_c   1.000
_cell.angle_alpha   90.00
_cell.angle_beta   90.00
_cell.angle_gamma   90.00
#
_symmetry.space_group_name_H-M   'P 1'
#
loop_
_entity.id
_entity.type
_entity.pdbx_description
1 polymer ?
#
loop_
_entity_poly.entity_id
_entity_poly.type
_entity_poly.pdbx_seq_one_letter_code
_entity_poly.pdbx_strand_id
1 'polypeptide(L)'
;LSPSESLNGLTIGALYDDFTSPAENSRCIWAVDKGMPSPMSAIGKGYRSTIAPDLFYYGGRKFIRKNHDGTSTWITSTREPGCLSAAPYEAGSKDGCAFYSGTSDAAAQITHEAAKCYDVLNQLFLEETGVGILPESTAILLKAMLTHGASWEPIAEKLSLAMGSSPKQLSKWLGNGIPNIDRVVECTKERITLIGLGEVKIDEGEVFRLPLPVDFSSRLMKRK
;
A
#
# COMPACT_ATOMS: atom_id res chain seq x y z
N LEU A 1 16.09 0.66 10.02
CA LEU A 1 16.63 -0.64 10.44
C LEU A 1 16.57 -1.60 9.25
N SER A 2 17.70 -2.26 8.93
CA SER A 2 17.74 -3.31 7.89
C SER A 2 16.72 -4.44 8.21
N PRO A 3 15.95 -4.95 7.22
CA PRO A 3 15.99 -4.69 5.79
C PRO A 3 15.11 -3.53 5.30
N SER A 4 14.37 -2.85 6.16
CA SER A 4 13.42 -1.78 5.80
C SER A 4 14.09 -0.50 5.26
N GLU A 5 15.40 -0.47 5.20
CA GLU A 5 16.20 0.62 4.60
C GLU A 5 16.58 0.36 3.15
N SER A 6 16.04 -0.72 2.54
CA SER A 6 16.30 -1.04 1.14
C SER A 6 15.70 0.01 0.22
N LEU A 7 16.52 0.67 -0.59
CA LEU A 7 16.07 1.64 -1.58
C LEU A 7 15.40 0.99 -2.80
N ASN A 8 15.82 -0.22 -3.12
CA ASN A 8 15.30 -0.95 -4.29
C ASN A 8 14.09 -1.83 -3.97
N GLY A 9 13.87 -2.15 -2.69
CA GLY A 9 12.68 -2.86 -2.23
C GLY A 9 11.49 -1.91 -2.03
N LEU A 10 10.31 -2.48 -1.76
CA LEU A 10 9.15 -1.78 -1.23
C LEU A 10 9.07 -2.02 0.27
N THR A 11 8.96 -0.94 1.03
CA THR A 11 8.69 -1.00 2.47
C THR A 11 7.21 -0.74 2.71
N ILE A 12 6.56 -1.65 3.43
CA ILE A 12 5.12 -1.62 3.63
C ILE A 12 4.80 -1.36 5.10
N GLY A 13 4.06 -0.30 5.36
CA GLY A 13 3.44 -0.02 6.64
C GLY A 13 2.05 -0.65 6.74
N ALA A 14 1.61 -0.90 7.97
CA ALA A 14 0.29 -1.44 8.23
C ALA A 14 -0.73 -0.35 8.51
N LEU A 15 -1.89 -0.42 7.86
CA LEU A 15 -3.10 0.26 8.29
C LEU A 15 -3.79 -0.55 9.39
N TYR A 16 -4.38 0.15 10.34
CA TYR A 16 -5.21 -0.42 11.38
C TYR A 16 -6.62 -0.69 10.83
N ASP A 17 -6.67 -1.64 9.91
CA ASP A 17 -7.89 -2.01 9.19
C ASP A 17 -7.87 -3.49 8.80
N ASP A 18 -9.07 -4.06 8.74
CA ASP A 18 -9.37 -5.42 8.29
C ASP A 18 -10.84 -5.52 7.87
N PHE A 19 -11.24 -6.71 7.43
CA PHE A 19 -12.61 -6.97 6.97
C PHE A 19 -13.51 -7.56 8.07
N THR A 20 -13.07 -7.51 9.35
CA THR A 20 -13.81 -8.08 10.47
C THR A 20 -14.71 -7.03 11.15
N SER A 21 -15.75 -7.50 11.81
CA SER A 21 -16.66 -6.69 12.63
C SER A 21 -16.90 -7.37 13.98
N PRO A 22 -15.85 -7.52 14.80
CA PRO A 22 -15.99 -8.22 16.07
C PRO A 22 -16.87 -7.43 17.04
N ALA A 23 -17.54 -8.14 17.94
CA ALA A 23 -18.32 -7.51 19.00
C ALA A 23 -17.39 -6.77 19.97
N GLU A 24 -17.68 -5.50 20.19
CA GLU A 24 -17.01 -4.69 21.19
C GLU A 24 -17.57 -4.93 22.58
N ASN A 25 -16.73 -4.80 23.59
CA ASN A 25 -17.17 -4.83 24.99
C ASN A 25 -16.46 -3.73 25.79
N SER A 26 -17.00 -3.41 26.97
CA SER A 26 -16.53 -2.30 27.80
C SER A 26 -15.06 -2.40 28.27
N ARG A 27 -14.43 -3.56 28.13
CA ARG A 27 -13.02 -3.79 28.54
C ARG A 27 -12.04 -3.80 27.36
N CYS A 28 -12.55 -3.87 26.13
CA CYS A 28 -11.78 -3.97 24.92
C CYS A 28 -12.02 -2.72 24.08
N ILE A 29 -10.99 -1.95 23.84
CA ILE A 29 -11.07 -0.72 23.04
C ILE A 29 -10.12 -0.80 21.85
N TRP A 30 -10.40 -0.03 20.84
CA TRP A 30 -9.52 0.14 19.70
C TRP A 30 -8.33 1.03 20.05
N ALA A 31 -7.15 0.68 19.56
CA ALA A 31 -5.93 1.47 19.80
C ALA A 31 -5.99 2.80 19.06
N VAL A 32 -6.45 2.77 17.83
CA VAL A 32 -6.68 3.93 16.95
C VAL A 32 -7.93 3.67 16.12
N ASP A 33 -8.39 4.67 15.43
CA ASP A 33 -9.52 4.53 14.53
C ASP A 33 -9.19 3.67 13.31
N LYS A 34 -10.23 3.01 12.80
CA LYS A 34 -10.14 2.19 11.58
C LYS A 34 -9.60 3.02 10.40
N GLY A 35 -8.69 2.44 9.65
CA GLY A 35 -8.02 3.05 8.50
C GLY A 35 -6.82 3.93 8.82
N MET A 36 -6.55 4.21 10.10
CA MET A 36 -5.34 4.95 10.49
C MET A 36 -4.08 4.06 10.41
N PRO A 37 -2.87 4.63 10.31
CA PRO A 37 -1.65 3.87 10.46
C PRO A 37 -1.65 3.08 11.77
N SER A 38 -1.31 1.79 11.68
CA SER A 38 -1.25 0.92 12.84
C SER A 38 -0.17 1.40 13.82
N PRO A 39 -0.44 1.41 15.13
CA PRO A 39 0.58 1.71 16.15
C PRO A 39 1.79 0.76 16.11
N MET A 40 1.67 -0.38 15.44
CA MET A 40 2.78 -1.32 15.24
C MET A 40 3.61 -1.00 13.99
N SER A 41 3.20 -0.03 13.19
CA SER A 41 3.91 0.38 11.99
C SER A 41 4.91 1.49 12.32
N ALA A 42 6.19 1.24 12.09
CA ALA A 42 7.19 2.28 12.16
C ALA A 42 7.02 3.26 11.00
N ILE A 43 7.12 4.55 11.29
CA ILE A 43 7.02 5.63 10.31
C ILE A 43 8.18 6.61 10.50
N GLY A 44 8.60 7.27 9.44
CA GLY A 44 9.57 8.35 9.54
C GLY A 44 10.61 8.33 8.43
N LYS A 45 11.74 8.96 8.72
CA LYS A 45 12.86 9.03 7.77
C LYS A 45 13.76 7.80 7.92
N GLY A 46 13.98 7.13 6.81
CA GLY A 46 14.96 6.06 6.68
C GLY A 46 16.37 6.57 6.38
N TYR A 47 17.21 5.68 5.85
CA TYR A 47 18.58 5.99 5.49
C TYR A 47 18.68 7.16 4.52
N ARG A 48 19.57 8.12 4.80
CA ARG A 48 19.77 9.35 4.02
C ARG A 48 18.47 10.15 3.79
N SER A 49 17.60 10.19 4.78
CA SER A 49 16.32 10.89 4.73
C SER A 49 15.31 10.33 3.71
N THR A 50 15.48 9.08 3.28
CA THR A 50 14.44 8.38 2.52
C THR A 50 13.18 8.27 3.37
N ILE A 51 12.05 8.28 2.68
CA ILE A 51 10.75 8.09 3.35
C ILE A 51 10.50 6.58 3.50
N ALA A 52 10.15 6.17 4.70
CA ALA A 52 9.78 4.79 5.02
C ALA A 52 8.60 4.79 6.01
N PRO A 53 7.57 3.98 5.75
CA PRO A 53 7.41 3.06 4.62
C PRO A 53 7.09 3.76 3.30
N ASP A 54 7.27 3.06 2.15
CA ASP A 54 6.90 3.57 0.82
C ASP A 54 5.39 3.62 0.63
N LEU A 55 4.70 2.59 1.14
CA LEU A 55 3.26 2.37 0.99
C LEU A 55 2.65 1.86 2.30
N PHE A 56 1.34 1.99 2.43
CA PHE A 56 0.56 1.38 3.49
C PHE A 56 -0.49 0.45 2.92
N TYR A 57 -0.76 -0.68 3.64
CA TYR A 57 -1.83 -1.59 3.27
C TYR A 57 -2.46 -2.22 4.51
N TYR A 58 -3.56 -2.95 4.35
CA TYR A 58 -4.33 -3.52 5.44
C TYR A 58 -3.48 -4.47 6.29
N GLY A 59 -3.29 -4.14 7.55
CA GLY A 59 -2.44 -4.90 8.47
C GLY A 59 -3.19 -5.53 9.63
N GLY A 60 -4.51 -5.50 9.60
CA GLY A 60 -5.35 -6.01 10.69
C GLY A 60 -5.43 -5.07 11.89
N ARG A 61 -6.42 -5.35 12.74
CA ARG A 61 -6.67 -4.62 14.00
C ARG A 61 -6.47 -5.55 15.18
N LYS A 62 -6.24 -4.98 16.36
CA LYS A 62 -6.27 -5.68 17.65
C LYS A 62 -6.91 -4.80 18.70
N PHE A 63 -7.62 -5.44 19.60
CA PHE A 63 -8.07 -4.75 20.83
C PHE A 63 -6.91 -4.49 21.78
N ILE A 64 -7.05 -3.41 22.53
CA ILE A 64 -6.27 -3.18 23.74
C ILE A 64 -7.20 -3.27 24.96
N ARG A 65 -6.66 -3.75 26.06
CA ARG A 65 -7.33 -3.76 27.37
C ARG A 65 -6.72 -2.68 28.23
N LYS A 66 -7.55 -1.83 28.82
CA LYS A 66 -7.11 -0.93 29.89
C LYS A 66 -7.02 -1.71 31.18
N ASN A 67 -5.88 -1.64 31.83
CA ASN A 67 -5.62 -2.23 33.14
C ASN A 67 -6.00 -1.26 34.26
N HIS A 68 -6.18 -1.77 35.48
CA HIS A 68 -6.52 -0.95 36.65
C HIS A 68 -5.43 0.04 37.05
N ASP A 69 -4.18 -0.23 36.69
CA ASP A 69 -3.01 0.63 36.93
C ASP A 69 -2.85 1.76 35.90
N GLY A 70 -3.79 1.90 34.96
CA GLY A 70 -3.75 2.89 33.89
C GLY A 70 -2.93 2.47 32.67
N THR A 71 -2.25 1.32 32.73
CA THR A 71 -1.52 0.77 31.56
C THR A 71 -2.48 0.15 30.55
N SER A 72 -1.97 -0.11 29.35
CA SER A 72 -2.73 -0.79 28.29
C SER A 72 -1.96 -2.00 27.80
N THR A 73 -2.66 -3.11 27.60
CA THR A 73 -2.08 -4.36 27.10
C THR A 73 -2.78 -4.78 25.82
N TRP A 74 -2.01 -5.17 24.80
CA TRP A 74 -2.56 -5.78 23.59
C TRP A 74 -3.21 -7.11 23.94
N ILE A 75 -4.43 -7.32 23.39
CA ILE A 75 -5.10 -8.60 23.51
C ILE A 75 -4.55 -9.52 22.43
N THR A 76 -3.83 -10.55 22.85
CA THR A 76 -3.39 -11.62 21.99
C THR A 76 -4.52 -12.64 21.87
N SER A 77 -5.07 -12.80 20.68
CA SER A 77 -6.13 -13.74 20.38
C SER A 77 -5.94 -14.30 18.98
N THR A 78 -6.28 -15.56 18.78
CA THR A 78 -6.37 -16.19 17.45
C THR A 78 -7.74 -15.97 16.80
N ARG A 79 -8.65 -15.28 17.48
CA ARG A 79 -9.97 -14.89 16.99
C ARG A 79 -9.96 -13.43 16.52
N GLU A 80 -11.02 -13.06 15.81
CA GLU A 80 -11.25 -11.67 15.40
C GLU A 80 -11.03 -10.66 16.56
N PRO A 81 -10.54 -9.45 16.24
CA PRO A 81 -10.31 -8.88 14.92
C PRO A 81 -8.94 -9.23 14.34
N GLY A 82 -8.74 -8.94 13.05
CA GLY A 82 -7.47 -9.08 12.36
C GLY A 82 -7.59 -9.59 10.93
N CYS A 83 -6.45 -9.86 10.32
CA CYS A 83 -6.36 -10.53 9.02
C CYS A 83 -6.37 -12.03 9.23
N LEU A 84 -7.29 -12.75 8.55
CA LEU A 84 -7.32 -14.19 8.58
C LEU A 84 -6.13 -14.77 7.82
N SER A 85 -5.31 -15.54 8.49
CA SER A 85 -4.10 -16.13 7.93
C SER A 85 -3.99 -17.60 8.30
N ALA A 86 -3.29 -18.39 7.50
CA ALA A 86 -2.98 -19.75 7.82
C ALA A 86 -2.16 -19.84 9.12
N ALA A 87 -2.51 -20.76 9.97
CA ALA A 87 -1.83 -20.98 11.25
C ALA A 87 -1.64 -22.48 11.50
N PRO A 88 -0.51 -22.90 12.06
CA PRO A 88 -0.36 -24.29 12.51
C PRO A 88 -1.33 -24.56 13.66
N TYR A 89 -2.05 -25.67 13.59
CA TYR A 89 -2.93 -26.09 14.66
C TYR A 89 -2.15 -26.97 15.64
N GLU A 90 -2.47 -26.90 16.95
CA GLU A 90 -1.75 -27.63 18.02
C GLU A 90 -1.72 -29.15 17.82
N ALA A 91 -2.67 -29.71 17.08
CA ALA A 91 -2.76 -31.16 16.79
C ALA A 91 -2.09 -31.58 15.46
N GLY A 92 -1.27 -30.74 14.83
CA GLY A 92 -0.62 -31.08 13.56
C GLY A 92 -1.54 -31.01 12.33
N SER A 93 -2.76 -30.49 12.46
CA SER A 93 -3.65 -30.20 11.34
C SER A 93 -3.02 -29.12 10.46
N LYS A 94 -3.09 -29.31 9.12
CA LYS A 94 -2.61 -28.34 8.14
C LYS A 94 -3.65 -27.26 7.77
N ASP A 95 -4.87 -27.39 8.30
CA ASP A 95 -6.03 -26.57 7.92
C ASP A 95 -6.36 -25.49 8.97
N GLY A 96 -5.42 -25.19 9.85
CA GLY A 96 -5.60 -24.18 10.88
C GLY A 96 -5.55 -22.75 10.32
N CYS A 97 -6.46 -21.91 10.83
CA CYS A 97 -6.48 -20.48 10.55
C CYS A 97 -6.54 -19.69 11.84
N ALA A 98 -5.95 -18.50 11.85
CA ALA A 98 -6.05 -17.56 12.96
C ALA A 98 -6.03 -16.11 12.46
N PHE A 99 -6.50 -15.20 13.32
CA PHE A 99 -6.48 -13.77 13.00
C PHE A 99 -5.20 -13.12 13.54
N TYR A 100 -4.48 -12.48 12.66
CA TYR A 100 -3.23 -11.77 12.97
C TYR A 100 -3.34 -10.28 12.66
N SER A 101 -2.38 -9.52 13.16
CA SER A 101 -2.22 -8.12 12.75
C SER A 101 -0.76 -7.72 12.81
N GLY A 102 -0.31 -7.02 11.79
CA GLY A 102 1.04 -6.53 11.69
C GLY A 102 1.42 -6.09 10.29
N THR A 103 2.63 -5.57 10.16
CA THR A 103 3.18 -5.21 8.86
C THR A 103 3.44 -6.42 7.96
N SER A 104 3.60 -7.61 8.55
CA SER A 104 3.72 -8.87 7.80
C SER A 104 2.46 -9.19 7.01
N ASP A 105 1.27 -8.98 7.62
CA ASP A 105 -0.02 -9.19 6.93
C ASP A 105 -0.20 -8.18 5.81
N ALA A 106 0.14 -6.92 6.05
CA ALA A 106 0.12 -5.88 5.02
C ALA A 106 1.07 -6.21 3.85
N ALA A 107 2.29 -6.68 4.15
CA ALA A 107 3.26 -7.06 3.14
C ALA A 107 2.80 -8.26 2.29
N ALA A 108 2.17 -9.26 2.91
CA ALA A 108 1.63 -10.41 2.20
C ALA A 108 0.51 -10.00 1.23
N GLN A 109 -0.41 -9.15 1.68
CA GLN A 109 -1.52 -8.68 0.85
C GLN A 109 -1.03 -7.81 -0.31
N ILE A 110 -0.09 -6.90 -0.09
CA ILE A 110 0.46 -6.09 -1.19
C ILE A 110 1.27 -6.92 -2.18
N THR A 111 1.89 -8.00 -1.73
CA THR A 111 2.56 -8.96 -2.62
C THR A 111 1.54 -9.65 -3.54
N HIS A 112 0.35 -9.98 -3.04
CA HIS A 112 -0.74 -10.50 -3.86
C HIS A 112 -1.22 -9.47 -4.90
N GLU A 113 -1.38 -8.21 -4.50
CA GLU A 113 -1.73 -7.13 -5.44
C GLU A 113 -0.63 -6.91 -6.49
N ALA A 114 0.64 -7.01 -6.10
CA ALA A 114 1.75 -6.94 -7.03
C ALA A 114 1.73 -8.09 -8.07
N ALA A 115 1.35 -9.30 -7.64
CA ALA A 115 1.19 -10.43 -8.56
C ALA A 115 0.10 -10.18 -9.60
N LYS A 116 -1.07 -9.67 -9.19
CA LYS A 116 -2.14 -9.27 -10.13
C LYS A 116 -1.65 -8.20 -11.11
N CYS A 117 -0.92 -7.21 -10.61
CA CYS A 117 -0.35 -6.16 -11.45
C CYS A 117 0.65 -6.74 -12.45
N TYR A 118 1.47 -7.71 -12.04
CA TYR A 118 2.39 -8.41 -12.92
C TYR A 118 1.66 -9.14 -14.05
N ASP A 119 0.61 -9.87 -13.73
CA ASP A 119 -0.15 -10.63 -14.74
C ASP A 119 -0.71 -9.71 -15.83
N VAL A 120 -1.31 -8.58 -15.44
CA VAL A 120 -1.84 -7.58 -16.38
C VAL A 120 -0.73 -6.97 -17.23
N LEU A 121 0.38 -6.56 -16.60
CA LEU A 121 1.51 -5.97 -17.32
C LEU A 121 2.15 -6.97 -18.28
N ASN A 122 2.36 -8.20 -17.84
CA ASN A 122 2.97 -9.24 -18.67
C ASN A 122 2.10 -9.57 -19.89
N GLN A 123 0.79 -9.59 -19.71
CA GLN A 123 -0.14 -9.76 -20.84
C GLN A 123 -0.06 -8.59 -21.82
N LEU A 124 -0.06 -7.35 -21.34
CA LEU A 124 0.09 -6.16 -22.19
C LEU A 124 1.40 -6.18 -22.98
N PHE A 125 2.50 -6.52 -22.35
CA PHE A 125 3.80 -6.62 -23.04
C PHE A 125 3.80 -7.73 -24.09
N LEU A 126 3.19 -8.88 -23.80
CA LEU A 126 3.03 -9.97 -24.79
C LEU A 126 2.19 -9.54 -25.99
N GLU A 127 1.11 -8.81 -25.77
CA GLU A 127 0.22 -8.33 -26.84
C GLU A 127 0.91 -7.27 -27.73
N GLU A 128 1.66 -6.35 -27.13
CA GLU A 128 2.28 -5.24 -27.83
C GLU A 128 3.63 -5.59 -28.48
N THR A 129 4.44 -6.43 -27.85
CA THR A 129 5.83 -6.69 -28.28
C THR A 129 6.07 -8.13 -28.69
N GLY A 130 5.14 -9.03 -28.42
CA GLY A 130 5.32 -10.48 -28.59
C GLY A 130 6.21 -11.14 -27.53
N VAL A 131 6.71 -10.39 -26.57
CA VAL A 131 7.58 -10.88 -25.49
C VAL A 131 7.05 -10.37 -24.16
N GLY A 132 7.04 -11.19 -23.10
CA GLY A 132 6.65 -10.76 -21.76
C GLY A 132 7.61 -9.73 -21.16
N ILE A 133 7.28 -9.25 -19.97
CA ILE A 133 8.13 -8.29 -19.26
C ILE A 133 9.53 -8.89 -19.05
N LEU A 134 10.55 -8.12 -19.38
CA LEU A 134 11.93 -8.49 -19.10
C LEU A 134 12.19 -8.57 -17.59
N PRO A 135 12.86 -9.63 -17.11
CA PRO A 135 13.11 -9.83 -15.67
C PRO A 135 13.76 -8.64 -14.98
N GLU A 136 14.69 -7.95 -15.64
CA GLU A 136 15.40 -6.77 -15.16
C GLU A 136 14.48 -5.55 -14.96
N SER A 137 13.39 -5.46 -15.71
CA SER A 137 12.41 -4.35 -15.63
C SER A 137 11.27 -4.65 -14.67
N THR A 138 11.03 -5.92 -14.35
CA THR A 138 9.83 -6.35 -13.58
C THR A 138 9.72 -5.66 -12.24
N ALA A 139 10.76 -5.69 -11.42
CA ALA A 139 10.71 -5.12 -10.07
C ALA A 139 10.50 -3.60 -10.09
N ILE A 140 11.13 -2.91 -11.03
CA ILE A 140 11.02 -1.46 -11.19
C ILE A 140 9.60 -1.08 -11.63
N LEU A 141 9.05 -1.80 -12.62
CA LEU A 141 7.69 -1.57 -13.10
C LEU A 141 6.66 -1.81 -12.02
N LEU A 142 6.74 -2.91 -11.30
CA LEU A 142 5.81 -3.20 -10.20
C LEU A 142 5.88 -2.14 -9.11
N LYS A 143 7.07 -1.73 -8.69
CA LYS A 143 7.24 -0.63 -7.73
C LYS A 143 6.62 0.67 -8.25
N ALA A 144 6.86 1.01 -9.50
CA ALA A 144 6.32 2.21 -10.14
C ALA A 144 4.79 2.18 -10.19
N MET A 145 4.19 1.07 -10.60
CA MET A 145 2.74 0.90 -10.71
C MET A 145 2.06 1.00 -9.34
N LEU A 146 2.54 0.25 -8.35
CA LEU A 146 1.99 0.29 -6.99
C LEU A 146 2.08 1.70 -6.39
N THR A 147 3.20 2.38 -6.59
CA THR A 147 3.41 3.75 -6.08
C THR A 147 2.56 4.77 -6.85
N HIS A 148 2.43 4.62 -8.17
CA HIS A 148 1.62 5.50 -9.01
C HIS A 148 0.13 5.45 -8.67
N GLY A 149 -0.39 4.27 -8.33
CA GLY A 149 -1.78 4.08 -7.90
C GLY A 149 -2.05 4.47 -6.45
N ALA A 150 -1.02 4.79 -5.68
CA ALA A 150 -1.18 5.06 -4.26
C ALA A 150 -1.67 6.48 -3.95
N SER A 151 -2.51 6.59 -2.93
CA SER A 151 -3.04 7.89 -2.48
C SER A 151 -3.46 7.82 -1.01
N TRP A 152 -3.38 8.98 -0.33
CA TRP A 152 -3.95 9.19 0.99
C TRP A 152 -5.37 9.76 0.95
N GLU A 153 -5.91 10.08 -0.24
CA GLU A 153 -7.20 10.77 -0.38
C GLU A 153 -8.32 10.24 0.52
N PRO A 154 -8.52 8.93 0.69
CA PRO A 154 -9.63 8.42 1.50
C PRO A 154 -9.59 8.84 2.97
N ILE A 155 -8.39 9.11 3.51
CA ILE A 155 -8.18 9.41 4.94
C ILE A 155 -7.30 10.63 5.18
N ALA A 156 -6.97 11.38 4.12
CA ALA A 156 -6.00 12.49 4.17
C ALA A 156 -6.35 13.57 5.20
N GLU A 157 -7.61 13.97 5.28
CA GLU A 157 -8.06 15.00 6.23
C GLU A 157 -7.92 14.51 7.67
N LYS A 158 -8.35 13.28 7.95
CA LYS A 158 -8.29 12.68 9.28
C LYS A 158 -6.84 12.51 9.74
N LEU A 159 -5.95 12.04 8.84
CA LEU A 159 -4.52 11.93 9.10
C LEU A 159 -3.88 13.29 9.35
N SER A 160 -4.21 14.28 8.55
CA SER A 160 -3.68 15.64 8.69
C SER A 160 -4.03 16.25 10.04
N LEU A 161 -5.26 16.06 10.47
CA LEU A 161 -5.71 16.51 11.79
C LEU A 161 -4.95 15.79 12.91
N ALA A 162 -4.82 14.48 12.83
CA ALA A 162 -4.12 13.67 13.83
C ALA A 162 -2.62 13.99 13.92
N MET A 163 -1.99 14.30 12.79
CA MET A 163 -0.55 14.61 12.74
C MET A 163 -0.23 16.11 12.87
N GLY A 164 -1.22 16.97 12.94
CA GLY A 164 -1.01 18.43 12.96
C GLY A 164 -0.29 18.94 11.71
N SER A 165 -0.51 18.30 10.56
CA SER A 165 0.17 18.63 9.30
C SER A 165 -0.85 18.82 8.16
N SER A 166 -0.45 19.42 7.06
CA SER A 166 -1.33 19.53 5.89
C SER A 166 -1.37 18.21 5.09
N PRO A 167 -2.45 17.92 4.35
CA PRO A 167 -2.55 16.72 3.51
C PRO A 167 -1.37 16.57 2.53
N LYS A 168 -0.86 17.69 2.01
CA LYS A 168 0.29 17.71 1.09
C LYS A 168 1.62 17.30 1.74
N GLN A 169 1.69 17.27 3.05
CA GLN A 169 2.89 16.90 3.80
C GLN A 169 2.88 15.45 4.27
N LEU A 170 1.74 14.76 4.17
CA LEU A 170 1.60 13.36 4.64
C LEU A 170 2.63 12.45 3.98
N SER A 171 2.85 12.61 2.67
CA SER A 171 3.83 11.78 1.95
C SER A 171 5.27 11.93 2.43
N LYS A 172 5.60 13.02 3.10
CA LYS A 172 6.96 13.21 3.67
C LYS A 172 7.24 12.32 4.89
N TRP A 173 6.19 11.78 5.51
CA TRP A 173 6.29 10.97 6.71
C TRP A 173 5.75 9.56 6.54
N LEU A 174 4.74 9.42 5.70
CA LEU A 174 3.94 8.21 5.56
C LEU A 174 4.05 7.58 4.15
N GLY A 175 4.97 8.06 3.30
CA GLY A 175 5.09 7.55 1.94
C GLY A 175 3.91 7.93 1.05
N ASN A 176 3.70 7.13 -0.01
CA ASN A 176 2.79 7.49 -1.09
C ASN A 176 1.31 7.17 -0.80
N GLY A 177 1.02 6.44 0.26
CA GLY A 177 -0.34 6.13 0.66
C GLY A 177 -0.76 4.69 0.44
N ILE A 178 -2.06 4.52 0.21
CA ILE A 178 -2.70 3.21 0.00
C ILE A 178 -2.75 2.96 -1.51
N PRO A 179 -2.09 1.90 -2.03
CA PRO A 179 -2.15 1.56 -3.44
C PRO A 179 -3.55 1.10 -3.85
N ASN A 180 -3.95 1.51 -5.04
CA ASN A 180 -5.15 1.05 -5.72
C ASN A 180 -4.75 0.58 -7.11
N ILE A 181 -4.73 -0.73 -7.30
CA ILE A 181 -4.27 -1.36 -8.56
C ILE A 181 -5.22 -1.03 -9.71
N ASP A 182 -6.53 -1.06 -9.49
CA ASP A 182 -7.52 -0.77 -10.52
C ASP A 182 -7.30 0.62 -11.15
N ARG A 183 -6.81 1.56 -10.31
CA ARG A 183 -6.47 2.91 -10.77
C ARG A 183 -5.36 2.96 -11.81
N VAL A 184 -4.51 1.96 -11.84
CA VAL A 184 -3.30 1.90 -12.68
C VAL A 184 -3.48 0.97 -13.87
N VAL A 185 -4.19 -0.15 -13.69
CA VAL A 185 -4.40 -1.15 -14.75
C VAL A 185 -5.62 -0.86 -15.61
N GLU A 186 -6.59 -0.10 -15.09
CA GLU A 186 -7.79 0.27 -15.84
C GLU A 186 -7.66 1.66 -16.45
N CYS A 187 -7.76 1.74 -17.78
CA CYS A 187 -7.91 3.00 -18.49
C CYS A 187 -9.38 3.41 -18.54
N THR A 188 -9.65 4.67 -18.25
CA THR A 188 -10.99 5.29 -18.35
C THR A 188 -10.98 6.42 -19.37
N LYS A 189 -12.13 7.04 -19.64
CA LYS A 189 -12.20 8.22 -20.52
C LYS A 189 -11.41 9.41 -19.98
N GLU A 190 -11.20 9.47 -18.67
CA GLU A 190 -10.55 10.58 -17.96
C GLU A 190 -9.14 10.21 -17.49
N ARG A 191 -8.78 8.93 -17.52
CA ARG A 191 -7.51 8.45 -16.99
C ARG A 191 -6.89 7.39 -17.88
N ILE A 192 -5.62 7.56 -18.16
CA ILE A 192 -4.80 6.59 -18.88
C ILE A 192 -3.47 6.43 -18.16
N THR A 193 -3.00 5.21 -18.02
CA THR A 193 -1.65 4.90 -17.56
C THR A 193 -0.80 4.58 -18.78
N LEU A 194 0.33 5.26 -18.90
CA LEU A 194 1.28 5.09 -19.99
C LEU A 194 2.60 4.62 -19.43
N ILE A 195 3.17 3.59 -20.05
CA ILE A 195 4.44 3.01 -19.67
C ILE A 195 5.43 3.27 -20.80
N GLY A 196 6.53 3.94 -20.47
CA GLY A 196 7.66 4.14 -21.37
C GLY A 196 8.90 3.51 -20.77
N LEU A 197 9.58 2.68 -21.55
CA LEU A 197 10.89 2.12 -21.23
C LEU A 197 11.91 2.63 -22.24
N GLY A 198 13.04 3.14 -21.75
CA GLY A 198 14.09 3.65 -22.60
C GLY A 198 15.42 3.68 -21.86
N GLU A 199 16.49 3.81 -22.63
CA GLU A 199 17.85 4.01 -22.12
C GLU A 199 18.29 5.43 -22.45
N VAL A 200 18.72 6.17 -21.44
CA VAL A 200 19.24 7.52 -21.59
C VAL A 200 20.75 7.51 -21.27
N LYS A 201 21.57 7.91 -22.22
CA LYS A 201 23.01 8.09 -22.01
C LYS A 201 23.33 9.51 -21.57
N ILE A 202 24.60 9.72 -21.14
CA ILE A 202 25.06 11.06 -20.75
C ILE A 202 24.89 12.01 -21.96
N ASP A 203 24.32 13.18 -21.72
CA ASP A 203 24.01 14.21 -22.72
C ASP A 203 22.94 13.83 -23.77
N GLU A 204 22.20 12.74 -23.56
CA GLU A 204 21.06 12.34 -24.39
C GLU A 204 19.73 12.54 -23.63
N GLY A 205 18.66 12.71 -24.38
CA GLY A 205 17.29 12.80 -23.86
C GLY A 205 16.34 12.00 -24.72
N GLU A 206 15.36 11.37 -24.10
CA GLU A 206 14.30 10.65 -24.79
C GLU A 206 12.98 11.41 -24.68
N VAL A 207 12.24 11.50 -25.77
CA VAL A 207 10.95 12.22 -25.83
C VAL A 207 9.83 11.24 -26.16
N PHE A 208 8.95 11.03 -25.20
CA PHE A 208 7.73 10.26 -25.40
C PHE A 208 6.57 11.18 -25.80
N ARG A 209 5.92 10.86 -26.93
CA ARG A 209 4.66 11.50 -27.34
C ARG A 209 3.49 10.68 -26.81
N LEU A 210 2.72 11.28 -25.92
CA LEU A 210 1.64 10.58 -25.23
C LEU A 210 0.29 11.03 -25.79
N PRO A 211 -0.65 10.09 -26.08
CA PRO A 211 -2.02 10.45 -26.39
C PRO A 211 -2.72 11.03 -25.16
N LEU A 212 -3.58 12.02 -25.35
CA LEU A 212 -4.43 12.50 -24.27
C LEU A 212 -5.66 11.55 -24.12
N PRO A 213 -6.16 11.37 -22.88
CA PRO A 213 -7.44 10.72 -22.67
C PRO A 213 -8.55 11.37 -23.48
N VAL A 214 -9.53 10.57 -23.92
CA VAL A 214 -10.58 11.00 -24.87
C VAL A 214 -11.32 12.25 -24.41
N ASP A 215 -11.66 12.35 -23.14
CA ASP A 215 -12.38 13.51 -22.61
C ASP A 215 -11.54 14.79 -22.57
N PHE A 216 -10.21 14.68 -22.53
CA PHE A 216 -9.32 15.83 -22.61
C PHE A 216 -9.01 16.26 -24.05
N SER A 217 -9.14 15.35 -25.02
CA SER A 217 -8.91 15.66 -26.43
C SER A 217 -10.05 16.47 -27.06
N SER A 218 -11.28 16.35 -26.53
CA SER A 218 -12.47 17.00 -27.05
C SER A 218 -12.84 18.33 -26.40
N ARG A 219 -12.22 18.70 -25.27
CA ARG A 219 -12.48 19.94 -24.57
C ARG A 219 -11.37 20.96 -24.83
N LEU A 220 -11.70 22.02 -25.59
CA LEU A 220 -10.97 23.29 -25.50
C LEU A 220 -11.10 23.81 -24.07
N MET A 221 -10.16 23.44 -23.21
CA MET A 221 -10.08 24.00 -21.86
C MET A 221 -9.84 25.50 -21.97
N LYS A 222 -10.89 26.31 -21.82
CA LYS A 222 -10.73 27.72 -21.48
C LYS A 222 -10.02 27.78 -20.12
N ARG A 223 -8.70 28.01 -20.16
CA ARG A 223 -7.97 28.39 -18.95
C ARG A 223 -8.53 29.74 -18.50
N LYS A 224 -9.12 29.74 -17.30
CA LYS A 224 -9.34 30.96 -16.54
C LYS A 224 -8.07 31.35 -15.80
#